data_caabe1318ad0afc46312ef89e50d7135
#
_entry.id   caabe1318ad0afc46312ef89e50d7135
#
_cell.length_a   1.000
_cell.length_b   1.000
_cell.length_c   1.000
_cell.angle_alpha   90.00
_cell.angle_beta   90.00
_cell.angle_gamma   90.00
#
_symmetry.space_group_name_H-M   'P 1'
#
loop_
_entity.id
_entity.type
_entity.pdbx_description
1 polymer ?
#
loop_
_entity_poly.entity_id
_entity_poly.type
_entity_poly.pdbx_seq_one_letter_code
_entity_poly.pdbx_strand_id
1 'polypeptide(L)'
;MPASTLKLISSMAARELLRDLADQYEAGTGRSVVTEAAGGVDVAKRIAAGEAADVVVLSDTAIDKLIADGKLLAGSRVDLVRSGVAIAVRDGAPRPDIASEDAVKQAVLAARTLSFSTGPSGVYLEKLFARWGILELIRGRIVVPPPGTPVGSLVASGGAELGFQQLSELMNLQGIQVLGPLPPAIQTLTVFAGGIATASVNPDGGRALLAFMNTPATAATKQRHGMEAAS
;
A
#
# COMPACT_ATOMS: atom_id res chain seq x y z
N MET A 1 4.57 -1.57 -35.94
CA MET A 1 5.02 -0.55 -34.98
C MET A 1 5.44 -1.28 -33.73
N PRO A 2 6.63 -1.03 -33.15
CA PRO A 2 6.94 -1.59 -31.84
C PRO A 2 5.84 -1.15 -30.86
N ALA A 3 5.36 -2.08 -30.05
CA ALA A 3 4.37 -1.75 -29.04
C ALA A 3 4.99 -0.71 -28.07
N SER A 4 4.31 0.41 -27.84
CA SER A 4 4.79 1.44 -26.92
C SER A 4 4.87 0.86 -25.51
N THR A 5 6.00 1.08 -24.82
CA THR A 5 6.17 0.71 -23.42
C THR A 5 5.16 1.45 -22.56
N LEU A 6 4.43 0.72 -21.72
CA LEU A 6 3.49 1.32 -20.75
C LEU A 6 4.24 1.78 -19.52
N LYS A 7 3.89 2.97 -18.99
CA LYS A 7 4.36 3.46 -17.69
C LYS A 7 3.28 3.30 -16.64
N LEU A 8 3.57 2.50 -15.60
CA LEU A 8 2.71 2.32 -14.44
C LEU A 8 3.36 2.97 -13.22
N ILE A 9 2.64 3.86 -12.54
CA ILE A 9 3.09 4.49 -11.28
C ILE A 9 2.16 4.07 -10.15
N SER A 10 2.73 3.67 -9.01
CA SER A 10 1.94 3.15 -7.89
C SER A 10 2.41 3.63 -6.52
N SER A 11 1.57 3.35 -5.52
CA SER A 11 1.99 3.42 -4.12
C SER A 11 2.98 2.30 -3.76
N MET A 12 3.78 2.52 -2.72
CA MET A 12 4.74 1.53 -2.21
C MET A 12 4.08 0.21 -1.81
N ALA A 13 2.86 0.27 -1.27
CA ALA A 13 2.14 -0.92 -0.81
C ALA A 13 1.88 -1.96 -1.91
N ALA A 14 1.72 -1.52 -3.15
CA ALA A 14 1.45 -2.41 -4.29
C ALA A 14 2.70 -2.71 -5.15
N ARG A 15 3.86 -2.12 -4.82
CA ARG A 15 5.08 -2.14 -5.66
C ARG A 15 5.49 -3.53 -6.12
N GLU A 16 5.69 -4.45 -5.19
CA GLU A 16 6.22 -5.77 -5.50
C GLU A 16 5.21 -6.62 -6.28
N LEU A 17 3.94 -6.55 -5.89
CA LEU A 17 2.86 -7.19 -6.64
C LEU A 17 2.78 -6.69 -8.08
N LEU A 18 2.78 -5.37 -8.26
CA LEU A 18 2.59 -4.78 -9.59
C LEU A 18 3.79 -5.05 -10.50
N ARG A 19 5.00 -5.13 -9.95
CA ARG A 19 6.19 -5.57 -10.70
C ARG A 19 6.01 -7.01 -11.21
N ASP A 20 5.64 -7.96 -10.33
CA ASP A 20 5.43 -9.35 -10.71
C ASP A 20 4.29 -9.50 -11.76
N LEU A 21 3.22 -8.71 -11.61
CA LEU A 21 2.12 -8.73 -12.58
C LEU A 21 2.51 -8.09 -13.91
N ALA A 22 3.34 -7.06 -13.90
CA ALA A 22 3.90 -6.45 -15.11
C ALA A 22 4.79 -7.44 -15.87
N ASP A 23 5.68 -8.15 -15.15
CA ASP A 23 6.54 -9.18 -15.74
C ASP A 23 5.71 -10.32 -16.37
N GLN A 24 4.64 -10.77 -15.70
CA GLN A 24 3.72 -11.77 -16.23
C GLN A 24 2.97 -11.27 -17.47
N TYR A 25 2.52 -10.01 -17.46
CA TYR A 25 1.86 -9.40 -18.62
C TYR A 25 2.81 -9.30 -19.81
N GLU A 26 4.05 -8.86 -19.59
CA GLU A 26 5.09 -8.78 -20.62
C GLU A 26 5.41 -10.16 -21.20
N ALA A 27 5.59 -11.17 -20.34
CA ALA A 27 5.83 -12.55 -20.79
C ALA A 27 4.69 -13.11 -21.64
N GLY A 28 3.43 -12.78 -21.31
CA GLY A 28 2.25 -13.28 -22.03
C GLY A 28 1.89 -12.52 -23.29
N THR A 29 2.31 -11.24 -23.43
CA THR A 29 1.86 -10.35 -24.51
C THR A 29 2.99 -9.77 -25.35
N GLY A 30 4.23 -9.84 -24.89
CA GLY A 30 5.38 -9.15 -25.48
C GLY A 30 5.35 -7.62 -25.35
N ARG A 31 4.47 -7.07 -24.50
CA ARG A 31 4.33 -5.62 -24.28
C ARG A 31 5.02 -5.21 -23.01
N SER A 32 6.04 -4.35 -23.13
CA SER A 32 6.82 -3.89 -21.97
C SER A 32 6.05 -2.95 -21.07
N VAL A 33 6.24 -3.10 -19.75
CA VAL A 33 5.67 -2.26 -18.70
C VAL A 33 6.77 -1.80 -17.77
N VAL A 34 7.00 -0.49 -17.69
CA VAL A 34 7.91 0.11 -16.70
C VAL A 34 7.10 0.47 -15.47
N THR A 35 7.49 -0.07 -14.32
CA THR A 35 6.84 0.20 -13.04
C THR A 35 7.67 1.16 -12.18
N GLU A 36 7.00 2.13 -11.57
CA GLU A 36 7.58 3.07 -10.60
C GLU A 36 6.70 3.11 -9.35
N ALA A 37 7.30 3.23 -8.16
CA ALA A 37 6.55 3.34 -6.91
C ALA A 37 7.15 4.40 -5.98
N ALA A 38 6.26 5.14 -5.31
CA ALA A 38 6.61 6.11 -4.27
C ALA A 38 5.51 6.15 -3.20
N GLY A 39 5.61 7.03 -2.22
CA GLY A 39 4.54 7.26 -1.25
C GLY A 39 3.22 7.61 -1.95
N GLY A 40 2.10 6.98 -1.56
CA GLY A 40 0.83 7.15 -2.28
C GLY A 40 0.37 8.61 -2.34
N VAL A 41 0.63 9.40 -1.30
CA VAL A 41 0.36 10.85 -1.26
C VAL A 41 1.22 11.60 -2.28
N ASP A 42 2.49 11.22 -2.41
CA ASP A 42 3.43 11.86 -3.34
C ASP A 42 3.06 11.52 -4.78
N VAL A 43 2.74 10.25 -5.06
CA VAL A 43 2.25 9.84 -6.39
C VAL A 43 0.99 10.61 -6.76
N ALA A 44 0.01 10.72 -5.85
CA ALA A 44 -1.21 11.48 -6.12
C ALA A 44 -0.91 12.95 -6.46
N LYS A 45 0.02 13.61 -5.75
CA LYS A 45 0.46 14.98 -6.04
C LYS A 45 1.15 15.10 -7.40
N ARG A 46 2.03 14.15 -7.73
CA ARG A 46 2.76 14.11 -9.01
C ARG A 46 1.78 13.99 -10.19
N ILE A 47 0.82 13.07 -10.10
CA ILE A 47 -0.22 12.90 -11.13
C ILE A 47 -1.14 14.13 -11.21
N ALA A 48 -1.53 14.72 -10.07
CA ALA A 48 -2.29 15.96 -10.06
C ALA A 48 -1.53 17.11 -10.73
N ALA A 49 -0.20 17.16 -10.61
CA ALA A 49 0.68 18.12 -11.27
C ALA A 49 0.91 17.82 -12.76
N GLY A 50 0.38 16.71 -13.30
CA GLY A 50 0.46 16.37 -14.72
C GLY A 50 1.64 15.47 -15.11
N GLU A 51 2.21 14.72 -14.16
CA GLU A 51 3.23 13.75 -14.51
C GLU A 51 2.68 12.69 -15.47
N ALA A 52 3.47 12.38 -16.49
CA ALA A 52 3.09 11.43 -17.52
C ALA A 52 3.12 9.99 -16.98
N ALA A 53 2.00 9.30 -17.10
CA ALA A 53 1.83 7.88 -16.84
C ALA A 53 0.72 7.34 -17.74
N ASP A 54 0.68 6.02 -17.94
CA ASP A 54 -0.44 5.37 -18.60
C ASP A 54 -1.42 4.81 -17.56
N VAL A 55 -0.89 4.16 -16.54
CA VAL A 55 -1.66 3.53 -15.46
C VAL A 55 -1.19 4.07 -14.10
N VAL A 56 -2.12 4.39 -13.25
CA VAL A 56 -1.87 4.82 -11.86
C VAL A 56 -2.58 3.87 -10.92
N VAL A 57 -1.87 3.33 -9.91
CA VAL A 57 -2.44 2.43 -8.89
C VAL A 57 -2.20 3.01 -7.49
N LEU A 58 -3.28 3.41 -6.83
CA LEU A 58 -3.29 4.02 -5.49
C LEU A 58 -4.44 3.45 -4.66
N SER A 59 -4.64 3.98 -3.44
CA SER A 59 -5.86 3.71 -2.70
C SER A 59 -7.09 4.18 -3.51
N ASP A 60 -8.18 3.48 -3.36
CA ASP A 60 -9.46 3.76 -4.02
C ASP A 60 -9.87 5.24 -3.89
N THR A 61 -9.79 5.79 -2.68
CA THR A 61 -10.11 7.19 -2.39
C THR A 61 -9.20 8.17 -3.14
N ALA A 62 -7.91 7.85 -3.33
CA ALA A 62 -7.00 8.67 -4.10
C ALA A 62 -7.30 8.58 -5.60
N ILE A 63 -7.63 7.40 -6.12
CA ILE A 63 -8.07 7.21 -7.51
C ILE A 63 -9.36 7.99 -7.78
N ASP A 64 -10.36 7.88 -6.90
CA ASP A 64 -11.61 8.60 -7.05
C ASP A 64 -11.41 10.12 -7.09
N LYS A 65 -10.54 10.63 -6.20
CA LYS A 65 -10.18 12.05 -6.22
C LYS A 65 -9.51 12.45 -7.52
N LEU A 66 -8.54 11.70 -8.02
CA LEU A 66 -7.85 12.00 -9.28
C LEU A 66 -8.80 11.95 -10.49
N ILE A 67 -9.80 11.05 -10.47
CA ILE A 67 -10.87 11.02 -11.49
C ILE A 67 -11.74 12.29 -11.39
N ALA A 68 -12.16 12.66 -10.19
CA ALA A 68 -12.97 13.86 -9.97
C ALA A 68 -12.23 15.14 -10.39
N ASP A 69 -10.90 15.19 -10.18
CA ASP A 69 -10.03 16.30 -10.58
C ASP A 69 -9.67 16.24 -12.10
N GLY A 70 -10.20 15.28 -12.87
CA GLY A 70 -9.95 15.13 -14.32
C GLY A 70 -8.53 14.67 -14.67
N LYS A 71 -7.80 14.10 -13.73
CA LYS A 71 -6.41 13.60 -13.93
C LYS A 71 -6.37 12.16 -14.38
N LEU A 72 -7.41 11.40 -14.07
CA LEU A 72 -7.64 10.05 -14.60
C LEU A 72 -8.95 10.04 -15.39
N LEU A 73 -9.03 9.16 -16.38
CA LEU A 73 -10.21 9.03 -17.23
C LEU A 73 -11.41 8.53 -16.42
N ALA A 74 -12.55 9.19 -16.58
CA ALA A 74 -13.81 8.73 -15.99
C ALA A 74 -14.15 7.31 -16.45
N GLY A 75 -14.62 6.47 -15.52
CA GLY A 75 -14.96 5.06 -15.79
C GLY A 75 -13.75 4.14 -16.03
N SER A 76 -12.51 4.61 -15.79
CA SER A 76 -11.31 3.76 -15.91
C SER A 76 -10.91 3.08 -14.60
N ARG A 77 -11.60 3.35 -13.47
CA ARG A 77 -11.29 2.72 -12.19
C ARG A 77 -11.53 1.20 -12.24
N VAL A 78 -10.54 0.46 -11.77
CA VAL A 78 -10.59 -1.00 -11.56
C VAL A 78 -10.03 -1.28 -10.17
N ASP A 79 -10.85 -1.86 -9.29
CA ASP A 79 -10.40 -2.31 -7.98
C ASP A 79 -9.59 -3.59 -8.17
N LEU A 80 -8.31 -3.57 -7.80
CA LEU A 80 -7.36 -4.66 -8.10
C LEU A 80 -7.17 -5.60 -6.91
N VAL A 81 -6.86 -5.03 -5.76
CA VAL A 81 -6.52 -5.78 -4.55
C VAL A 81 -6.90 -5.02 -3.30
N ARG A 82 -6.96 -5.74 -2.19
CA ARG A 82 -7.08 -5.18 -0.84
C ARG A 82 -5.99 -5.73 0.07
N SER A 83 -5.52 -4.91 0.99
CA SER A 83 -4.52 -5.26 1.98
C SER A 83 -4.93 -4.77 3.36
N GLY A 84 -4.67 -5.58 4.38
CA GLY A 84 -4.91 -5.24 5.78
C GLY A 84 -3.67 -4.66 6.45
N VAL A 85 -3.88 -3.97 7.57
CA VAL A 85 -2.80 -3.50 8.43
C VAL A 85 -2.27 -4.66 9.25
N ALA A 86 -0.94 -4.77 9.31
CA ALA A 86 -0.23 -5.72 10.16
C ALA A 86 0.70 -5.01 11.13
N ILE A 87 1.10 -5.73 12.17
CA ILE A 87 1.97 -5.26 13.24
C ILE A 87 3.31 -5.98 13.14
N ALA A 88 4.40 -5.25 13.31
CA ALA A 88 5.75 -5.81 13.34
C ALA A 88 6.57 -5.28 14.51
N VAL A 89 7.49 -6.10 14.97
CA VAL A 89 8.57 -5.77 15.90
C VAL A 89 9.90 -6.10 15.27
N ARG A 90 11.00 -5.60 15.83
CA ARG A 90 12.34 -5.99 15.40
C ARG A 90 12.55 -7.50 15.63
N ASP A 91 13.27 -8.13 14.76
CA ASP A 91 13.63 -9.54 14.90
C ASP A 91 14.36 -9.78 16.24
N GLY A 92 13.96 -10.85 16.95
CA GLY A 92 14.44 -11.16 18.29
C GLY A 92 13.90 -10.28 19.43
N ALA A 93 13.08 -9.27 19.16
CA ALA A 93 12.45 -8.47 20.22
C ALA A 93 11.28 -9.22 20.88
N PRO A 94 10.90 -8.83 22.12
CA PRO A 94 9.69 -9.36 22.76
C PRO A 94 8.45 -9.20 21.88
N ARG A 95 7.59 -10.22 21.88
CA ARG A 95 6.35 -10.25 21.12
C ARG A 95 5.18 -9.86 22.00
N PRO A 96 4.63 -8.65 21.89
CA PRO A 96 3.41 -8.30 22.61
C PRO A 96 2.24 -9.14 22.12
N ASP A 97 1.26 -9.36 23.00
CA ASP A 97 -0.03 -9.92 22.61
C ASP A 97 -0.78 -8.93 21.72
N ILE A 98 -1.32 -9.44 20.61
CA ILE A 98 -2.12 -8.68 19.64
C ILE A 98 -3.45 -9.38 19.31
N ALA A 99 -3.87 -10.37 20.11
CA ALA A 99 -5.02 -11.22 19.79
C ALA A 99 -6.38 -10.50 19.89
N SER A 100 -6.44 -9.36 20.56
CA SER A 100 -7.66 -8.58 20.73
C SER A 100 -7.40 -7.07 20.61
N GLU A 101 -8.48 -6.27 20.47
CA GLU A 101 -8.40 -4.81 20.46
C GLU A 101 -7.71 -4.30 21.74
N ASP A 102 -8.07 -4.82 22.90
CA ASP A 102 -7.46 -4.42 24.17
C ASP A 102 -5.98 -4.81 24.25
N ALA A 103 -5.61 -6.00 23.75
CA ALA A 103 -4.21 -6.43 23.71
C ALA A 103 -3.37 -5.50 22.83
N VAL A 104 -3.85 -5.12 21.64
CA VAL A 104 -3.18 -4.14 20.77
C VAL A 104 -3.07 -2.78 21.47
N LYS A 105 -4.14 -2.31 22.12
CA LYS A 105 -4.11 -1.04 22.90
C LYS A 105 -3.04 -1.09 23.98
N GLN A 106 -2.93 -2.19 24.74
CA GLN A 106 -1.89 -2.35 25.76
C GLN A 106 -0.48 -2.39 25.15
N ALA A 107 -0.29 -3.09 24.02
CA ALA A 107 0.97 -3.12 23.30
C ALA A 107 1.41 -1.69 22.86
N VAL A 108 0.47 -0.89 22.33
CA VAL A 108 0.71 0.52 21.96
C VAL A 108 1.08 1.36 23.17
N LEU A 109 0.39 1.20 24.31
CA LEU A 109 0.66 1.93 25.54
C LEU A 109 2.02 1.55 26.15
N ALA A 110 2.44 0.30 26.03
CA ALA A 110 3.69 -0.20 26.57
C ALA A 110 4.92 0.17 25.72
N ALA A 111 4.77 0.28 24.39
CA ALA A 111 5.87 0.59 23.49
C ALA A 111 6.46 1.97 23.75
N ARG A 112 7.80 2.07 23.83
CA ARG A 112 8.51 3.35 23.99
C ARG A 112 8.47 4.20 22.73
N THR A 113 8.49 3.56 21.57
CA THR A 113 8.36 4.20 20.27
C THR A 113 7.49 3.36 19.35
N LEU A 114 6.69 4.02 18.52
CA LEU A 114 5.87 3.36 17.52
C LEU A 114 5.92 4.13 16.20
N SER A 115 5.72 3.43 15.10
CA SER A 115 5.73 4.02 13.77
C SER A 115 4.60 3.48 12.92
N PHE A 116 4.00 4.36 12.11
CA PHE A 116 3.05 4.03 11.06
C PHE A 116 3.17 5.03 9.91
N SER A 117 2.70 4.64 8.72
CA SER A 117 2.81 5.47 7.52
C SER A 117 1.85 6.67 7.57
N THR A 118 2.10 7.67 6.72
CA THR A 118 1.18 8.80 6.52
C THR A 118 0.08 8.50 5.49
N GLY A 119 0.05 7.28 4.96
CA GLY A 119 -0.97 6.82 4.02
C GLY A 119 -2.30 6.42 4.70
N PRO A 120 -3.22 5.76 3.96
CA PRO A 120 -4.56 5.43 4.47
C PRO A 120 -4.55 4.63 5.78
N SER A 121 -3.63 3.66 5.92
CA SER A 121 -3.49 2.88 7.17
C SER A 121 -3.08 3.75 8.35
N GLY A 122 -2.19 4.72 8.16
CA GLY A 122 -1.78 5.63 9.24
C GLY A 122 -2.90 6.57 9.66
N VAL A 123 -3.63 7.13 8.70
CA VAL A 123 -4.83 7.95 8.99
C VAL A 123 -5.87 7.16 9.78
N TYR A 124 -6.06 5.88 9.45
CA TYR A 124 -6.94 5.01 10.21
C TYR A 124 -6.44 4.80 11.64
N LEU A 125 -5.14 4.50 11.82
CA LEU A 125 -4.54 4.27 13.13
C LEU A 125 -4.62 5.50 14.03
N GLU A 126 -4.40 6.70 13.51
CA GLU A 126 -4.60 7.94 14.29
C GLU A 126 -6.04 8.06 14.79
N LYS A 127 -7.04 7.78 13.95
CA LYS A 127 -8.45 7.77 14.35
C LYS A 127 -8.73 6.68 15.38
N LEU A 128 -8.14 5.50 15.24
CA LEU A 128 -8.27 4.40 16.18
C LEU A 128 -7.69 4.78 17.56
N PHE A 129 -6.49 5.34 17.59
CA PHE A 129 -5.85 5.77 18.83
C PHE A 129 -6.58 6.95 19.50
N ALA A 130 -7.17 7.86 18.70
CA ALA A 130 -8.06 8.90 19.19
C ALA A 130 -9.35 8.31 19.79
N ARG A 131 -9.98 7.32 19.13
CA ARG A 131 -11.15 6.60 19.66
C ARG A 131 -10.85 5.91 20.99
N TRP A 132 -9.64 5.36 21.15
CA TRP A 132 -9.18 4.78 22.41
C TRP A 132 -8.85 5.80 23.50
N GLY A 133 -8.81 7.09 23.17
CA GLY A 133 -8.43 8.16 24.09
C GLY A 133 -6.95 8.20 24.44
N ILE A 134 -6.08 7.56 23.64
CA ILE A 134 -4.65 7.45 23.93
C ILE A 134 -3.75 8.25 22.97
N LEU A 135 -4.30 8.83 21.89
CA LEU A 135 -3.48 9.49 20.86
C LEU A 135 -2.56 10.56 21.44
N GLU A 136 -3.07 11.42 22.34
CA GLU A 136 -2.26 12.47 22.97
C GLU A 136 -1.18 11.90 23.92
N LEU A 137 -1.46 10.78 24.58
CA LEU A 137 -0.51 10.11 25.48
C LEU A 137 0.69 9.52 24.71
N ILE A 138 0.46 9.08 23.47
CA ILE A 138 1.49 8.43 22.65
C ILE A 138 2.13 9.36 21.63
N ARG A 139 1.60 10.57 21.41
CA ARG A 139 2.03 11.49 20.34
C ARG A 139 3.54 11.71 20.31
N GLY A 140 4.17 11.93 21.46
CA GLY A 140 5.61 12.13 21.57
C GLY A 140 6.48 10.89 21.34
N ARG A 141 5.83 9.70 21.15
CA ARG A 141 6.48 8.42 20.89
C ARG A 141 6.28 7.94 19.46
N ILE A 142 5.49 8.68 18.67
CA ILE A 142 5.25 8.37 17.27
C ILE A 142 6.44 8.85 16.43
N VAL A 143 7.10 7.91 15.76
CA VAL A 143 8.20 8.18 14.83
C VAL A 143 7.65 8.10 13.41
N VAL A 144 7.55 9.24 12.75
CA VAL A 144 7.09 9.30 11.36
C VAL A 144 8.26 8.92 10.44
N PRO A 145 8.11 7.93 9.55
CA PRO A 145 9.17 7.55 8.63
C PRO A 145 9.44 8.69 7.63
N PRO A 146 10.71 8.95 7.29
CA PRO A 146 11.05 9.84 6.19
C PRO A 146 10.36 9.40 4.88
N PRO A 147 10.10 10.33 3.94
CA PRO A 147 9.57 9.99 2.64
C PRO A 147 10.34 8.85 1.95
N GLY A 148 9.63 7.84 1.44
CA GLY A 148 10.24 6.68 0.78
C GLY A 148 10.83 5.62 1.72
N THR A 149 10.86 5.85 3.04
CA THR A 149 11.34 4.87 4.01
C THR A 149 10.16 4.04 4.52
N PRO A 150 10.19 2.70 4.35
CA PRO A 150 9.17 1.83 4.94
C PRO A 150 9.21 1.86 6.47
N VAL A 151 8.05 1.76 7.11
CA VAL A 151 7.94 1.64 8.58
C VAL A 151 8.76 0.46 9.10
N GLY A 152 8.71 -0.69 8.40
CA GLY A 152 9.46 -1.88 8.77
C GLY A 152 10.97 -1.64 8.80
N SER A 153 11.53 -0.73 8.00
CA SER A 153 12.96 -0.39 8.05
C SER A 153 13.32 0.37 9.34
N LEU A 154 12.41 1.22 9.85
CA LEU A 154 12.60 1.87 11.16
C LEU A 154 12.54 0.84 12.29
N VAL A 155 11.65 -0.14 12.19
CA VAL A 155 11.56 -1.23 13.16
C VAL A 155 12.82 -2.08 13.13
N ALA A 156 13.30 -2.47 11.97
CA ALA A 156 14.52 -3.27 11.79
C ALA A 156 15.77 -2.58 12.38
N SER A 157 15.89 -1.27 12.19
CA SER A 157 17.00 -0.47 12.72
C SER A 157 16.86 -0.12 14.21
N GLY A 158 15.71 -0.43 14.85
CA GLY A 158 15.42 -0.08 16.24
C GLY A 158 14.96 1.37 16.44
N GLY A 159 14.67 2.10 15.37
CA GLY A 159 14.07 3.43 15.41
C GLY A 159 12.62 3.44 15.90
N ALA A 160 11.92 2.32 15.76
CA ALA A 160 10.62 2.08 16.35
C ALA A 160 10.55 0.69 16.97
N GLU A 161 9.95 0.56 18.17
CA GLU A 161 9.72 -0.73 18.81
C GLU A 161 8.54 -1.47 18.20
N LEU A 162 7.49 -0.73 17.83
CA LEU A 162 6.26 -1.27 17.26
C LEU A 162 5.95 -0.55 15.95
N GLY A 163 5.80 -1.32 14.87
CA GLY A 163 5.48 -0.79 13.55
C GLY A 163 4.15 -1.29 13.04
N PHE A 164 3.40 -0.40 12.38
CA PHE A 164 2.13 -0.71 11.73
C PHE A 164 2.19 -0.26 10.27
N GLN A 165 1.95 -1.19 9.36
CA GLN A 165 1.94 -0.91 7.92
C GLN A 165 1.07 -1.94 7.19
N GLN A 166 0.81 -1.74 5.90
CA GLN A 166 0.18 -2.76 5.08
C GLN A 166 0.99 -4.06 5.15
N LEU A 167 0.34 -5.21 5.27
CA LEU A 167 1.01 -6.52 5.32
C LEU A 167 1.97 -6.70 4.15
N SER A 168 1.56 -6.28 2.96
CA SER A 168 2.37 -6.34 1.73
C SER A 168 3.71 -5.60 1.81
N GLU A 169 3.80 -4.57 2.64
CA GLU A 169 5.03 -3.80 2.84
C GLU A 169 5.95 -4.38 3.92
N LEU A 170 5.40 -5.17 4.84
CA LEU A 170 6.16 -5.75 5.96
C LEU A 170 6.69 -7.14 5.66
N MET A 171 5.93 -7.98 4.96
CA MET A 171 6.14 -9.42 4.89
C MET A 171 7.48 -9.84 4.29
N ASN A 172 8.09 -9.01 3.44
CA ASN A 172 9.35 -9.31 2.76
C ASN A 172 10.54 -8.52 3.32
N LEU A 173 10.33 -7.73 4.40
CA LEU A 173 11.42 -6.97 5.02
C LEU A 173 12.22 -7.85 5.99
N GLN A 174 13.53 -7.81 5.85
CA GLN A 174 14.44 -8.47 6.77
C GLN A 174 14.65 -7.65 8.05
N GLY A 175 15.01 -8.32 9.14
CA GLY A 175 15.28 -7.68 10.42
C GLY A 175 14.05 -7.34 11.23
N ILE A 176 12.86 -7.75 10.77
CA ILE A 176 11.61 -7.62 11.51
C ILE A 176 10.89 -8.97 11.63
N GLN A 177 10.07 -9.07 12.65
CA GLN A 177 9.10 -10.13 12.81
C GLN A 177 7.68 -9.54 12.67
N VAL A 178 6.96 -9.99 11.66
CA VAL A 178 5.53 -9.67 11.52
C VAL A 178 4.76 -10.51 12.52
N LEU A 179 4.08 -9.86 13.46
CA LEU A 179 3.29 -10.51 14.51
C LEU A 179 1.97 -11.05 13.95
N GLY A 180 1.41 -10.37 12.97
CA GLY A 180 0.14 -10.70 12.34
C GLY A 180 -0.66 -9.45 11.96
N PRO A 181 -1.86 -9.66 11.36
CA PRO A 181 -2.80 -8.57 11.08
C PRO A 181 -3.39 -8.01 12.37
N LEU A 182 -3.97 -6.81 12.28
CA LEU A 182 -4.84 -6.31 13.35
C LEU A 182 -5.99 -7.29 13.61
N PRO A 183 -6.47 -7.41 14.86
CA PRO A 183 -7.67 -8.19 15.17
C PRO A 183 -8.86 -7.76 14.31
N PRO A 184 -9.78 -8.69 13.95
CA PRO A 184 -10.91 -8.40 13.07
C PRO A 184 -11.77 -7.22 13.52
N ALA A 185 -11.93 -7.01 14.83
CA ALA A 185 -12.72 -5.90 15.39
C ALA A 185 -12.16 -4.50 15.05
N ILE A 186 -10.85 -4.42 14.77
CA ILE A 186 -10.14 -3.17 14.46
C ILE A 186 -9.33 -3.26 13.18
N GLN A 187 -9.55 -4.28 12.36
CA GLN A 187 -8.89 -4.36 11.06
C GLN A 187 -9.50 -3.36 10.10
N THR A 188 -8.66 -2.80 9.26
CA THR A 188 -9.08 -2.02 8.09
C THR A 188 -8.41 -2.59 6.84
N LEU A 189 -9.19 -2.66 5.78
CA LEU A 189 -8.69 -3.09 4.48
C LEU A 189 -8.62 -1.88 3.57
N THR A 190 -7.43 -1.61 3.04
CA THR A 190 -7.25 -0.61 1.99
C THR A 190 -7.45 -1.29 0.65
N VAL A 191 -8.39 -0.80 -0.14
CA VAL A 191 -8.53 -1.19 -1.55
C VAL A 191 -7.52 -0.40 -2.37
N PHE A 192 -6.74 -1.08 -3.19
CA PHE A 192 -5.87 -0.47 -4.19
C PHE A 192 -6.52 -0.64 -5.55
N ALA A 193 -6.80 0.49 -6.18
CA ALA A 193 -7.47 0.58 -7.47
C ALA A 193 -6.52 1.14 -8.52
N GLY A 194 -6.71 0.72 -9.76
CA GLY A 194 -6.05 1.28 -10.92
C GLY A 194 -6.94 2.27 -11.67
N GLY A 195 -6.34 3.24 -12.34
CA GLY A 195 -6.99 4.17 -13.25
C GLY A 195 -6.06 4.55 -14.40
N ILE A 196 -6.65 4.99 -15.52
CA ILE A 196 -5.91 5.43 -16.70
C ILE A 196 -5.68 6.93 -16.62
N ALA A 197 -4.43 7.38 -16.76
CA ALA A 197 -4.12 8.79 -16.75
C ALA A 197 -4.71 9.50 -17.97
N THR A 198 -5.27 10.70 -17.78
CA THR A 198 -5.81 11.50 -18.88
C THR A 198 -4.72 11.90 -19.89
N ALA A 199 -3.46 12.02 -19.42
CA ALA A 199 -2.29 12.29 -20.25
C ALA A 199 -1.69 11.04 -20.94
N SER A 200 -2.30 9.85 -20.76
CA SER A 200 -1.81 8.63 -21.41
C SER A 200 -1.85 8.73 -22.93
N VAL A 201 -0.76 8.33 -23.57
CA VAL A 201 -0.69 8.21 -25.03
C VAL A 201 -1.14 6.83 -25.53
N ASN A 202 -1.36 5.88 -24.59
CA ASN A 202 -1.81 4.52 -24.90
C ASN A 202 -2.90 4.05 -23.91
N PRO A 203 -4.05 4.70 -23.85
CA PRO A 203 -5.11 4.37 -22.89
C PRO A 203 -5.66 2.94 -23.06
N ASP A 204 -5.71 2.42 -24.29
CA ASP A 204 -6.19 1.05 -24.54
C ASP A 204 -5.19 0.01 -24.05
N GLY A 205 -3.89 0.26 -24.18
CA GLY A 205 -2.84 -0.56 -23.57
C GLY A 205 -2.94 -0.59 -22.06
N GLY A 206 -3.19 0.56 -21.44
CA GLY A 206 -3.43 0.68 -19.99
C GLY A 206 -4.67 -0.09 -19.55
N ARG A 207 -5.78 -0.02 -20.29
CA ARG A 207 -7.01 -0.81 -20.00
C ARG A 207 -6.74 -2.31 -20.08
N ALA A 208 -6.00 -2.75 -21.09
CA ALA A 208 -5.64 -4.16 -21.26
C ALA A 208 -4.76 -4.64 -20.08
N LEU A 209 -3.81 -3.83 -19.62
CA LEU A 209 -2.99 -4.14 -18.46
C LEU A 209 -3.82 -4.26 -17.16
N LEU A 210 -4.71 -3.30 -16.90
CA LEU A 210 -5.61 -3.36 -15.73
C LEU A 210 -6.56 -4.57 -15.80
N ALA A 211 -7.09 -4.87 -16.98
CA ALA A 211 -7.95 -6.04 -17.20
C ALA A 211 -7.19 -7.34 -16.89
N PHE A 212 -5.95 -7.47 -17.38
CA PHE A 212 -5.09 -8.63 -17.08
C PHE A 212 -4.85 -8.76 -15.57
N MET A 213 -4.47 -7.65 -14.89
CA MET A 213 -4.21 -7.63 -13.46
C MET A 213 -5.44 -8.01 -12.62
N ASN A 214 -6.64 -7.91 -13.18
CA ASN A 214 -7.89 -8.27 -12.50
C ASN A 214 -8.46 -9.63 -12.91
N THR A 215 -7.68 -10.45 -13.63
CA THR A 215 -8.10 -11.81 -13.98
C THR A 215 -7.93 -12.79 -12.81
N PRO A 216 -8.72 -13.89 -12.74
CA PRO A 216 -8.52 -14.95 -11.76
C PRO A 216 -7.11 -15.58 -11.81
N ALA A 217 -6.46 -15.57 -12.97
CA ALA A 217 -5.11 -16.11 -13.15
C ALA A 217 -4.06 -15.40 -12.26
N THR A 218 -4.31 -14.15 -11.86
CA THR A 218 -3.41 -13.37 -11.01
C THR A 218 -3.64 -13.58 -9.49
N ALA A 219 -4.67 -14.36 -9.10
CA ALA A 219 -5.05 -14.52 -7.69
C ALA A 219 -3.91 -15.09 -6.83
N ALA A 220 -3.21 -16.12 -7.32
CA ALA A 220 -2.09 -16.72 -6.59
C ALA A 220 -0.93 -15.73 -6.40
N THR A 221 -0.67 -14.87 -7.38
CA THR A 221 0.33 -13.80 -7.27
C THR A 221 -0.08 -12.77 -6.22
N LYS A 222 -1.33 -12.34 -6.22
CA LYS A 222 -1.87 -11.41 -5.20
C LYS A 222 -1.68 -11.97 -3.78
N GLN A 223 -2.03 -13.24 -3.57
CA GLN A 223 -1.87 -13.90 -2.26
C GLN A 223 -0.40 -14.00 -1.81
N ARG A 224 0.54 -14.32 -2.73
CA ARG A 224 1.97 -14.36 -2.41
C ARG A 224 2.50 -13.01 -1.91
N HIS A 225 1.90 -11.91 -2.32
CA HIS A 225 2.24 -10.56 -1.87
C HIS A 225 1.38 -10.07 -0.68
N GLY A 226 0.68 -10.98 0.03
CA GLY A 226 -0.12 -10.62 1.21
C GLY A 226 -1.34 -9.76 0.88
N MET A 227 -1.84 -9.85 -0.34
CA MET A 227 -3.02 -9.13 -0.81
C MET A 227 -4.10 -10.10 -1.30
N GLU A 228 -5.34 -9.67 -1.21
CA GLU A 228 -6.50 -10.40 -1.73
C GLU A 228 -7.04 -9.68 -2.96
N ALA A 229 -7.71 -10.41 -3.87
CA ALA A 229 -8.46 -9.78 -4.93
C ALA A 229 -9.53 -8.85 -4.32
N ALA A 230 -9.75 -7.70 -4.93
CA ALA A 230 -10.74 -6.73 -4.43
C ALA A 230 -12.18 -7.18 -4.68
N SER A 231 -12.41 -8.04 -5.67
CA SER A 231 -13.70 -8.61 -6.08
C SER A 231 -13.60 -10.12 -6.21
#